data_60a18b0f589796866c2e69e0102779cf
#
_entry.id   60a18b0f589796866c2e69e0102779cf
#
_cell.length_a   1.000
_cell.length_b   1.000
_cell.length_c   1.000
_cell.angle_alpha   90.00
_cell.angle_beta   90.00
_cell.angle_gamma   90.00
#
_symmetry.space_group_name_H-M   'P 1'
#
loop_
_entity.id
_entity.type
_entity.pdbx_description
1 polymer ?
#
loop_
_entity_poly.entity_id
_entity_poly.type
_entity_poly.pdbx_seq_one_letter_code
_entity_poly.pdbx_strand_id
1 'polypeptide(L)'
;PFAASDGLEMDGILTLPPGREARNLPVILLPHGGPHSSDRLQFDWWAQAFASRGYAVFQPNFRGSTNRSQAFKLAGYGEWGRKMQTDISDGLAELAKQGLVDPKRACIVGASYGGYAALAGVTVQQDLYRCAVAVAPVSDIRAMYNEDYRASGGLRITKSSLLDQLGPKERWDEVSPRRLAQRADAPVLLLHGLDDT
;
A
#
# COMPACT_ATOMS: atom_id res chain seq x y z
N PRO A 1 16.78 -0.50 5.31
CA PRO A 1 16.77 -0.88 3.90
C PRO A 1 16.37 -2.35 3.75
N PHE A 2 15.77 -2.71 2.62
CA PHE A 2 15.43 -4.06 2.22
C PHE A 2 15.37 -4.12 0.69
N ALA A 3 15.34 -5.31 0.12
CA ALA A 3 15.23 -5.49 -1.32
C ALA A 3 13.91 -6.15 -1.70
N ALA A 4 13.32 -5.70 -2.80
CA ALA A 4 12.24 -6.42 -3.46
C ALA A 4 12.71 -7.78 -3.99
N SER A 5 11.78 -8.66 -4.27
CA SER A 5 12.05 -9.97 -4.87
C SER A 5 12.77 -9.90 -6.22
N ASP A 6 12.65 -8.79 -6.95
CA ASP A 6 13.35 -8.51 -8.20
C ASP A 6 14.69 -7.75 -8.01
N GLY A 7 15.15 -7.58 -6.76
CA GLY A 7 16.42 -6.96 -6.42
C GLY A 7 16.40 -5.43 -6.31
N LEU A 8 15.24 -4.77 -6.49
CA LEU A 8 15.14 -3.34 -6.31
C LEU A 8 15.32 -2.98 -4.82
N GLU A 9 16.32 -2.17 -4.52
CA GLU A 9 16.55 -1.68 -3.15
C GLU A 9 15.51 -0.65 -2.73
N MET A 10 14.97 -0.86 -1.53
CA MET A 10 13.95 -0.02 -0.92
C MET A 10 14.31 0.30 0.52
N ASP A 11 13.53 1.19 1.11
CA ASP A 11 13.59 1.49 2.54
C ASP A 11 12.17 1.61 3.12
N GLY A 12 12.11 1.72 4.42
CA GLY A 12 10.88 1.98 5.15
C GLY A 12 11.20 2.37 6.58
N ILE A 13 10.18 2.81 7.29
CA ILE A 13 10.27 3.21 8.69
C ILE A 13 9.60 2.13 9.53
N LEU A 14 10.33 1.65 10.53
CA LEU A 14 9.81 0.71 11.50
C LEU A 14 9.63 1.42 12.84
N THR A 15 8.39 1.52 13.30
CA THR A 15 8.05 2.00 14.63
C THR A 15 7.78 0.80 15.53
N LEU A 16 8.51 0.70 16.62
CA LEU A 16 8.41 -0.40 17.58
C LEU A 16 7.57 0.00 18.80
N PRO A 17 6.83 -0.93 19.41
CA PRO A 17 6.06 -0.67 20.60
C PRO A 17 7.00 -0.37 21.79
N PRO A 18 6.70 0.66 22.59
CA PRO A 18 7.53 1.00 23.74
C PRO A 18 7.48 -0.10 24.79
N GLY A 19 8.62 -0.36 25.43
CA GLY A 19 8.74 -1.31 26.54
C GLY A 19 8.57 -2.80 26.17
N ARG A 20 8.62 -3.12 24.87
CA ARG A 20 8.61 -4.52 24.39
C ARG A 20 9.89 -4.84 23.65
N GLU A 21 10.34 -6.07 23.79
CA GLU A 21 11.42 -6.61 22.97
C GLU A 21 10.96 -6.64 21.49
N ALA A 22 11.85 -6.22 20.58
CA ALA A 22 11.60 -6.25 19.15
C ALA A 22 11.78 -7.68 18.61
N ARG A 23 10.90 -8.59 19.03
CA ARG A 23 10.95 -9.99 18.66
C ARG A 23 9.56 -10.56 18.46
N ASN A 24 9.34 -11.11 17.27
CA ASN A 24 8.10 -11.82 16.92
C ASN A 24 6.82 -11.01 17.25
N LEU A 25 6.83 -9.71 16.96
CA LEU A 25 5.74 -8.79 17.27
C LEU A 25 4.58 -8.93 16.24
N PRO A 26 3.32 -8.69 16.64
CA PRO A 26 2.27 -8.44 15.66
C PRO A 26 2.60 -7.17 14.89
N VAL A 27 2.26 -7.10 13.61
CA VAL A 27 2.69 -6.01 12.73
C VAL A 27 1.54 -5.40 11.95
N ILE A 28 1.59 -4.08 11.80
CA ILE A 28 0.77 -3.31 10.88
C ILE A 28 1.66 -2.85 9.72
N LEU A 29 1.31 -3.24 8.49
CA LEU A 29 1.84 -2.65 7.27
C LEU A 29 1.03 -1.38 7.01
N LEU A 30 1.70 -0.24 6.94
CA LEU A 30 1.06 1.07 6.80
C LEU A 30 1.61 1.78 5.54
N PRO A 31 1.25 1.31 4.33
CA PRO A 31 1.66 1.97 3.09
C PRO A 31 1.03 3.36 2.97
N HIS A 32 1.84 4.33 2.56
CA HIS A 32 1.40 5.72 2.37
C HIS A 32 0.45 5.88 1.18
N GLY A 33 -0.28 6.98 1.16
CA GLY A 33 -1.10 7.43 0.03
C GLY A 33 -0.27 8.02 -1.12
N GLY A 34 -0.94 8.46 -2.15
CA GLY A 34 -0.32 9.08 -3.32
C GLY A 34 -0.65 8.35 -4.63
N PRO A 35 0.16 7.41 -5.14
CA PRO A 35 1.34 6.74 -4.61
C PRO A 35 2.64 7.57 -4.65
N HIS A 36 2.65 8.69 -5.38
CA HIS A 36 3.84 9.55 -5.52
C HIS A 36 4.01 10.43 -4.29
N SER A 37 4.27 9.79 -3.16
CA SER A 37 4.58 10.36 -1.86
C SER A 37 5.73 9.57 -1.23
N SER A 38 6.02 9.79 0.04
CA SER A 38 6.97 8.97 0.80
C SER A 38 6.79 9.21 2.29
N ASP A 39 7.01 8.15 3.05
CA ASP A 39 7.17 8.26 4.49
C ASP A 39 8.58 8.72 4.85
N ARG A 40 8.68 9.53 5.90
CA ARG A 40 9.93 10.08 6.43
C ARG A 40 10.01 9.85 7.93
N LEU A 41 11.21 9.90 8.45
CA LEU A 41 11.44 9.78 9.90
C LEU A 41 10.91 11.02 10.63
N GLN A 42 9.63 10.99 10.95
CA GLN A 42 8.90 12.05 11.63
C GLN A 42 7.78 11.46 12.48
N PHE A 43 7.14 12.29 13.31
CA PHE A 43 5.97 11.86 14.06
C PHE A 43 4.81 11.53 13.11
N ASP A 44 4.35 10.28 13.17
CA ASP A 44 3.15 9.81 12.48
C ASP A 44 2.16 9.30 13.54
N TRP A 45 1.00 9.92 13.62
CA TRP A 45 0.04 9.62 14.68
C TRP A 45 -0.58 8.21 14.53
N TRP A 46 -0.74 7.68 13.31
CA TRP A 46 -1.23 6.31 13.11
C TRP A 46 -0.18 5.30 13.57
N ALA A 47 1.05 5.49 13.15
CA ALA A 47 2.15 4.61 13.56
C ALA A 47 2.31 4.61 15.07
N GLN A 48 2.24 5.79 15.72
CA GLN A 48 2.34 5.90 17.16
C GLN A 48 1.14 5.30 17.89
N ALA A 49 -0.08 5.50 17.38
CA ALA A 49 -1.28 4.92 17.96
C ALA A 49 -1.25 3.39 17.96
N PHE A 50 -0.85 2.77 16.84
CA PHE A 50 -0.72 1.32 16.77
C PHE A 50 0.45 0.81 17.62
N ALA A 51 1.60 1.49 17.60
CA ALA A 51 2.75 1.10 18.41
C ALA A 51 2.42 1.15 19.92
N SER A 52 1.68 2.15 20.38
CA SER A 52 1.22 2.24 21.77
C SER A 52 0.32 1.06 22.19
N ARG A 53 -0.28 0.36 21.24
CA ARG A 53 -1.11 -0.84 21.46
C ARG A 53 -0.33 -2.13 21.34
N GLY A 54 0.97 -2.06 21.12
CA GLY A 54 1.87 -3.20 21.11
C GLY A 54 2.15 -3.82 19.75
N TYR A 55 1.82 -3.13 18.65
CA TYR A 55 2.15 -3.54 17.30
C TYR A 55 3.49 -2.95 16.87
N ALA A 56 4.29 -3.69 16.12
CA ALA A 56 5.26 -3.09 15.22
C ALA A 56 4.51 -2.43 14.07
N VAL A 57 4.93 -1.25 13.62
CA VAL A 57 4.32 -0.58 12.48
C VAL A 57 5.39 -0.35 11.42
N PHE A 58 5.17 -0.87 10.23
CA PHE A 58 6.10 -0.73 9.13
C PHE A 58 5.49 0.12 8.01
N GLN A 59 6.15 1.22 7.70
CA GLN A 59 5.80 2.17 6.64
C GLN A 59 6.78 1.99 5.48
N PRO A 60 6.48 1.13 4.48
CA PRO A 60 7.36 0.89 3.35
C PRO A 60 7.33 2.03 2.34
N ASN A 61 8.48 2.49 1.87
CA ASN A 61 8.61 3.30 0.67
C ASN A 61 8.80 2.37 -0.53
N PHE A 62 7.68 1.87 -1.05
CA PHE A 62 7.63 0.98 -2.21
C PHE A 62 7.98 1.71 -3.51
N ARG A 63 8.30 0.99 -4.61
CA ARG A 63 8.53 1.63 -5.92
C ARG A 63 7.39 2.57 -6.30
N GLY A 64 7.69 3.71 -6.89
CA GLY A 64 6.72 4.79 -7.11
C GLY A 64 6.79 5.89 -6.05
N SER A 65 7.39 5.63 -4.88
CA SER A 65 7.63 6.66 -3.85
C SER A 65 8.65 7.72 -4.31
N THR A 66 8.63 8.88 -3.64
CA THR A 66 9.41 10.07 -4.06
C THR A 66 10.63 10.37 -3.20
N ASN A 67 10.98 9.48 -2.27
CA ASN A 67 12.13 9.64 -1.37
C ASN A 67 13.48 9.33 -2.01
N ARG A 68 13.48 8.81 -3.24
CA ARG A 68 14.68 8.39 -4.00
C ARG A 68 14.73 9.10 -5.37
N SER A 69 15.35 8.46 -6.36
CA SER A 69 15.53 9.00 -7.69
C SER A 69 14.24 9.03 -8.52
N GLN A 70 14.26 9.81 -9.61
CA GLN A 70 13.19 9.78 -10.60
C GLN A 70 12.98 8.38 -11.20
N ALA A 71 14.05 7.61 -11.39
CA ALA A 71 13.96 6.23 -11.89
C ALA A 71 13.17 5.34 -10.90
N PHE A 72 13.36 5.52 -9.59
CA PHE A 72 12.61 4.79 -8.56
C PHE A 72 11.11 5.13 -8.59
N LYS A 73 10.78 6.41 -8.77
CA LYS A 73 9.39 6.85 -8.96
C LYS A 73 8.77 6.22 -10.20
N LEU A 74 9.46 6.28 -11.33
CA LEU A 74 8.97 5.73 -12.61
C LEU A 74 8.88 4.19 -12.59
N ALA A 75 9.64 3.50 -11.74
CA ALA A 75 9.55 2.05 -11.58
C ALA A 75 8.18 1.59 -11.03
N GLY A 76 7.37 2.50 -10.47
CA GLY A 76 5.99 2.23 -10.05
C GLY A 76 4.95 2.36 -11.18
N TYR A 77 5.32 2.89 -12.34
CA TYR A 77 4.37 3.12 -13.43
C TYR A 77 3.90 1.78 -14.03
N GLY A 78 2.57 1.63 -14.14
CA GLY A 78 1.95 0.38 -14.60
C GLY A 78 1.98 -0.78 -13.58
N GLU A 79 2.43 -0.53 -12.34
CA GLU A 79 2.67 -1.57 -11.33
C GLU A 79 1.67 -1.56 -10.17
N TRP A 80 0.56 -0.84 -10.29
CA TRP A 80 -0.52 -0.87 -9.29
C TRP A 80 -1.07 -2.30 -9.14
N GLY A 81 -1.14 -2.79 -7.89
CA GLY A 81 -1.57 -4.15 -7.57
C GLY A 81 -0.60 -5.25 -8.02
N ARG A 82 0.57 -4.88 -8.54
CA ARG A 82 1.62 -5.77 -9.03
C ARG A 82 2.89 -5.58 -8.19
N LYS A 83 3.98 -5.14 -8.80
CA LYS A 83 5.26 -4.97 -8.08
C LYS A 83 5.18 -3.96 -6.93
N MET A 84 4.39 -2.89 -7.06
CA MET A 84 4.16 -1.98 -5.94
C MET A 84 3.51 -2.70 -4.74
N GLN A 85 2.64 -3.66 -5.01
CA GLN A 85 1.99 -4.46 -3.97
C GLN A 85 2.94 -5.51 -3.38
N THR A 86 3.73 -6.19 -4.22
CA THR A 86 4.72 -7.16 -3.73
C THR A 86 5.85 -6.51 -2.95
N ASP A 87 6.26 -5.29 -3.29
CA ASP A 87 7.24 -4.51 -2.53
C ASP A 87 6.84 -4.36 -1.04
N ILE A 88 5.55 -4.12 -0.78
CA ILE A 88 5.01 -4.02 0.59
C ILE A 88 5.15 -5.36 1.32
N SER A 89 4.83 -6.45 0.65
CA SER A 89 4.91 -7.81 1.21
C SER A 89 6.36 -8.28 1.37
N ASP A 90 7.26 -7.89 0.48
CA ASP A 90 8.70 -8.17 0.58
C ASP A 90 9.30 -7.51 1.84
N GLY A 91 8.81 -6.30 2.18
CA GLY A 91 9.16 -5.64 3.44
C GLY A 91 8.69 -6.43 4.67
N LEU A 92 7.47 -6.98 4.65
CA LEU A 92 7.00 -7.87 5.71
C LEU A 92 7.87 -9.12 5.83
N ALA A 93 8.20 -9.75 4.70
CA ALA A 93 9.01 -10.95 4.66
C ALA A 93 10.42 -10.69 5.23
N GLU A 94 11.03 -9.55 4.91
CA GLU A 94 12.35 -9.19 5.45
C GLU A 94 12.31 -8.97 6.97
N LEU A 95 11.31 -8.26 7.49
CA LEU A 95 11.15 -8.08 8.94
C LEU A 95 10.92 -9.40 9.67
N ALA A 96 10.16 -10.31 9.07
CA ALA A 96 9.94 -11.65 9.60
C ALA A 96 11.23 -12.50 9.59
N LYS A 97 12.00 -12.43 8.52
CA LYS A 97 13.32 -13.08 8.42
C LYS A 97 14.31 -12.59 9.49
N GLN A 98 14.23 -11.30 9.83
CA GLN A 98 15.01 -10.72 10.92
C GLN A 98 14.51 -11.12 12.31
N GLY A 99 13.37 -11.84 12.41
CA GLY A 99 12.75 -12.25 13.67
C GLY A 99 12.06 -11.13 14.44
N LEU A 100 11.89 -9.95 13.82
CA LEU A 100 11.30 -8.78 14.47
C LEU A 100 9.79 -8.90 14.59
N VAL A 101 9.13 -9.47 13.56
CA VAL A 101 7.68 -9.58 13.47
C VAL A 101 7.22 -11.00 13.15
N ASP A 102 5.97 -11.29 13.52
CA ASP A 102 5.27 -12.53 13.15
C ASP A 102 4.40 -12.29 11.92
N PRO A 103 4.74 -12.81 10.74
CA PRO A 103 3.97 -12.60 9.52
C PRO A 103 2.56 -13.20 9.59
N LYS A 104 2.32 -14.15 10.51
CA LYS A 104 0.98 -14.71 10.76
C LYS A 104 0.07 -13.78 11.55
N ARG A 105 0.59 -12.69 12.06
CA ARG A 105 -0.13 -11.65 12.81
C ARG A 105 0.05 -10.28 12.17
N ALA A 106 0.01 -10.25 10.84
CA ALA A 106 0.14 -9.05 10.03
C ALA A 106 -1.24 -8.55 9.58
N CYS A 107 -1.49 -7.25 9.74
CA CYS A 107 -2.59 -6.53 9.11
C CYS A 107 -2.05 -5.43 8.20
N ILE A 108 -2.82 -5.05 7.19
CA ILE A 108 -2.48 -3.95 6.30
C ILE A 108 -3.51 -2.83 6.46
N VAL A 109 -3.02 -1.61 6.68
CA VAL A 109 -3.85 -0.43 6.98
C VAL A 109 -3.37 0.72 6.13
N GLY A 110 -4.28 1.49 5.51
CA GLY A 110 -3.87 2.65 4.74
C GLY A 110 -5.01 3.51 4.27
N ALA A 111 -4.67 4.71 3.77
CA ALA A 111 -5.62 5.66 3.22
C ALA A 111 -5.30 5.97 1.75
N SER A 112 -6.34 6.32 0.96
CA SER A 112 -6.19 6.67 -0.46
C SER A 112 -5.50 5.53 -1.24
N TYR A 113 -4.34 5.77 -1.88
CA TYR A 113 -3.54 4.69 -2.47
C TYR A 113 -3.16 3.61 -1.44
N GLY A 114 -2.78 3.99 -0.20
CA GLY A 114 -2.52 3.03 0.88
C GLY A 114 -3.75 2.20 1.23
N GLY A 115 -4.94 2.78 1.12
CA GLY A 115 -6.22 2.06 1.24
C GLY A 115 -6.45 1.09 0.08
N TYR A 116 -6.11 1.48 -1.14
CA TYR A 116 -6.07 0.57 -2.29
C TYR A 116 -5.12 -0.61 -2.02
N ALA A 117 -3.91 -0.33 -1.55
CA ALA A 117 -2.93 -1.37 -1.22
C ALA A 117 -3.44 -2.30 -0.12
N ALA A 118 -4.17 -1.77 0.87
CA ALA A 118 -4.80 -2.59 1.91
C ALA A 118 -5.84 -3.55 1.33
N LEU A 119 -6.71 -3.07 0.45
CA LEU A 119 -7.69 -3.91 -0.25
C LEU A 119 -7.03 -4.92 -1.20
N ALA A 120 -6.03 -4.48 -1.96
CA ALA A 120 -5.28 -5.35 -2.87
C ALA A 120 -4.52 -6.45 -2.11
N GLY A 121 -4.06 -6.17 -0.89
CA GLY A 121 -3.40 -7.13 -0.03
C GLY A 121 -4.25 -8.35 0.34
N VAL A 122 -5.57 -8.23 0.30
CA VAL A 122 -6.51 -9.31 0.65
C VAL A 122 -7.39 -9.76 -0.53
N THR A 123 -7.21 -9.16 -1.72
CA THR A 123 -7.99 -9.53 -2.91
C THR A 123 -7.12 -9.93 -4.10
N VAL A 124 -6.05 -9.19 -4.36
CA VAL A 124 -5.06 -9.48 -5.43
C VAL A 124 -4.02 -10.46 -4.91
N GLN A 125 -3.42 -10.16 -3.75
CA GLN A 125 -2.65 -11.12 -2.97
C GLN A 125 -3.58 -11.93 -2.07
N GLN A 126 -3.11 -13.06 -1.58
CA GLN A 126 -3.89 -13.93 -0.69
C GLN A 126 -2.96 -14.55 0.36
N ASP A 127 -3.54 -14.98 1.49
CA ASP A 127 -2.87 -15.70 2.58
C ASP A 127 -1.73 -14.93 3.29
N LEU A 128 -1.67 -13.60 3.14
CA LEU A 128 -0.61 -12.78 3.73
C LEU A 128 -1.07 -12.01 4.98
N TYR A 129 -2.30 -11.51 4.95
CA TYR A 129 -2.78 -10.62 6.00
C TYR A 129 -3.96 -11.20 6.76
N ARG A 130 -4.03 -10.89 8.04
CA ARG A 130 -5.15 -11.30 8.92
C ARG A 130 -6.29 -10.29 8.95
N CYS A 131 -6.03 -9.07 8.53
CA CYS A 131 -7.05 -8.04 8.36
C CYS A 131 -6.56 -6.93 7.42
N ALA A 132 -7.50 -6.21 6.84
CA ALA A 132 -7.26 -4.99 6.09
C ALA A 132 -8.13 -3.86 6.62
N VAL A 133 -7.56 -2.66 6.72
CA VAL A 133 -8.32 -1.43 7.01
C VAL A 133 -8.04 -0.43 5.90
N ALA A 134 -9.08 0.00 5.21
CA ALA A 134 -8.97 0.90 4.08
C ALA A 134 -9.80 2.17 4.32
N VAL A 135 -9.11 3.32 4.36
CA VAL A 135 -9.71 4.63 4.58
C VAL A 135 -9.74 5.38 3.26
N ALA A 136 -10.92 5.79 2.81
CA ALA A 136 -11.11 6.48 1.53
C ALA A 136 -10.30 5.83 0.38
N PRO A 137 -10.43 4.51 0.15
CA PRO A 137 -9.57 3.79 -0.78
C PRO A 137 -9.99 3.98 -2.23
N VAL A 138 -9.02 3.92 -3.14
CA VAL A 138 -9.32 3.57 -4.53
C VAL A 138 -9.68 2.08 -4.58
N SER A 139 -10.89 1.77 -4.99
CA SER A 139 -11.37 0.37 -5.07
C SER A 139 -11.51 -0.16 -6.49
N ASP A 140 -11.69 0.74 -7.48
CA ASP A 140 -11.83 0.42 -8.91
C ASP A 140 -11.01 1.41 -9.73
N ILE A 141 -9.92 0.92 -10.34
CA ILE A 141 -8.97 1.74 -11.10
C ILE A 141 -9.66 2.41 -12.31
N ARG A 142 -10.59 1.71 -12.96
CA ARG A 142 -11.32 2.25 -14.10
C ARG A 142 -12.26 3.37 -13.69
N ALA A 143 -12.93 3.24 -12.56
CA ALA A 143 -13.79 4.29 -12.02
C ALA A 143 -12.96 5.52 -11.66
N MET A 144 -11.86 5.37 -10.93
CA MET A 144 -10.94 6.46 -10.60
C MET A 144 -10.43 7.17 -11.86
N TYR A 145 -9.92 6.42 -12.85
CA TYR A 145 -9.46 7.01 -14.11
C TYR A 145 -10.53 7.87 -14.78
N ASN A 146 -11.77 7.37 -14.85
CA ASN A 146 -12.87 8.09 -15.51
C ASN A 146 -13.23 9.36 -14.73
N GLU A 147 -13.21 9.29 -13.40
CA GLU A 147 -13.52 10.44 -12.55
C GLU A 147 -12.45 11.52 -12.65
N ASP A 148 -11.17 11.14 -12.49
CA ASP A 148 -10.04 12.07 -12.59
C ASP A 148 -9.97 12.72 -13.98
N TYR A 149 -10.21 11.95 -15.04
CA TYR A 149 -10.25 12.48 -16.39
C TYR A 149 -11.39 13.47 -16.57
N ARG A 150 -12.58 13.17 -16.04
CA ARG A 150 -13.74 14.08 -16.07
C ARG A 150 -13.49 15.34 -15.25
N ALA A 151 -13.00 15.18 -14.01
CA ALA A 151 -12.68 16.29 -13.11
C ALA A 151 -11.63 17.25 -13.69
N SER A 152 -10.72 16.74 -14.50
CA SER A 152 -9.74 17.57 -15.23
C SER A 152 -10.33 18.33 -16.43
N GLY A 153 -11.62 18.20 -16.72
CA GLY A 153 -12.24 18.75 -17.94
C GLY A 153 -11.81 18.00 -19.22
N GLY A 154 -11.37 16.75 -19.11
CA GLY A 154 -10.97 15.94 -20.26
C GLY A 154 -9.60 16.31 -20.85
N LEU A 155 -8.70 16.87 -20.05
CA LEU A 155 -7.38 17.29 -20.52
C LEU A 155 -6.53 16.11 -21.02
N ARG A 156 -5.94 16.27 -22.22
CA ARG A 156 -5.07 15.25 -22.82
C ARG A 156 -3.87 14.92 -21.95
N ILE A 157 -3.29 15.90 -21.25
CA ILE A 157 -2.14 15.70 -20.39
C ILE A 157 -2.51 14.83 -19.19
N THR A 158 -3.67 15.05 -18.57
CA THR A 158 -4.20 14.22 -17.47
C THR A 158 -4.40 12.78 -17.96
N LYS A 159 -5.03 12.62 -19.13
CA LYS A 159 -5.23 11.30 -19.74
C LYS A 159 -3.92 10.55 -19.94
N SER A 160 -2.91 11.21 -20.53
CA SER A 160 -1.60 10.59 -20.77
C SER A 160 -0.94 10.19 -19.45
N SER A 161 -0.88 11.12 -18.50
CA SER A 161 -0.28 10.88 -17.20
C SER A 161 -0.94 9.72 -16.43
N LEU A 162 -2.27 9.63 -16.43
CA LEU A 162 -2.99 8.53 -15.79
C LEU A 162 -2.72 7.19 -16.50
N LEU A 163 -2.69 7.16 -17.83
CA LEU A 163 -2.39 5.94 -18.56
C LEU A 163 -0.95 5.46 -18.33
N ASP A 164 0.01 6.38 -18.25
CA ASP A 164 1.39 6.06 -17.95
C ASP A 164 1.51 5.46 -16.53
N GLN A 165 0.81 6.05 -15.55
CA GLN A 165 0.86 5.58 -14.16
C GLN A 165 0.12 4.26 -13.94
N LEU A 166 -1.04 4.09 -14.57
CA LEU A 166 -1.92 2.93 -14.35
C LEU A 166 -1.62 1.75 -15.29
N GLY A 167 -0.85 2.02 -16.36
CA GLY A 167 -0.58 1.02 -17.39
C GLY A 167 -1.80 0.70 -18.29
N PRO A 168 -1.76 -0.38 -19.06
CA PRO A 168 -2.76 -0.72 -20.06
C PRO A 168 -4.13 -1.04 -19.43
N LYS A 169 -5.18 -0.46 -20.03
CA LYS A 169 -6.58 -0.54 -19.53
C LYS A 169 -7.12 -1.97 -19.43
N GLU A 170 -6.62 -2.84 -20.26
CA GLU A 170 -7.02 -4.25 -20.33
C GLU A 170 -6.69 -5.01 -19.03
N ARG A 171 -5.71 -4.49 -18.28
CA ARG A 171 -5.23 -5.11 -17.04
C ARG A 171 -5.83 -4.53 -15.76
N TRP A 172 -6.60 -3.43 -15.85
CA TRP A 172 -7.10 -2.75 -14.66
C TRP A 172 -8.07 -3.58 -13.81
N ASP A 173 -8.93 -4.37 -14.45
CA ASP A 173 -9.90 -5.20 -13.74
C ASP A 173 -9.23 -6.33 -12.94
N GLU A 174 -8.03 -6.78 -13.38
CA GLU A 174 -7.22 -7.79 -12.70
C GLU A 174 -6.63 -7.30 -11.35
N VAL A 175 -6.54 -5.99 -11.17
CA VAL A 175 -5.94 -5.34 -10.00
C VAL A 175 -6.87 -4.35 -9.31
N SER A 176 -8.16 -4.36 -9.65
CA SER A 176 -9.21 -3.55 -9.02
C SER A 176 -9.87 -4.33 -7.89
N PRO A 177 -9.65 -3.98 -6.60
CA PRO A 177 -10.20 -4.72 -5.46
C PRO A 177 -11.71 -4.93 -5.53
N ARG A 178 -12.48 -3.93 -5.99
CA ARG A 178 -13.93 -4.03 -6.18
C ARG A 178 -14.32 -5.18 -7.11
N ARG A 179 -13.55 -5.40 -8.19
CA ARG A 179 -13.79 -6.50 -9.15
C ARG A 179 -13.45 -7.86 -8.56
N LEU A 180 -12.57 -7.86 -7.59
CA LEU A 180 -12.02 -9.06 -6.94
C LEU A 180 -12.57 -9.25 -5.52
N ALA A 181 -13.62 -8.51 -5.12
CA ALA A 181 -14.10 -8.48 -3.73
C ALA A 181 -14.47 -9.88 -3.20
N GLN A 182 -14.95 -10.79 -4.05
CA GLN A 182 -15.27 -12.17 -3.68
C GLN A 182 -14.03 -13.02 -3.34
N ARG A 183 -12.82 -12.54 -3.67
CA ARG A 183 -11.55 -13.21 -3.36
C ARG A 183 -10.98 -12.77 -2.02
N ALA A 184 -11.61 -11.80 -1.34
CA ALA A 184 -11.11 -11.32 -0.06
C ALA A 184 -11.00 -12.47 0.94
N ASP A 185 -9.80 -12.71 1.41
CA ASP A 185 -9.43 -13.85 2.27
C ASP A 185 -9.25 -13.47 3.75
N ALA A 186 -9.48 -12.19 4.09
CA ALA A 186 -9.41 -11.67 5.45
C ALA A 186 -10.52 -10.63 5.71
N PRO A 187 -10.89 -10.39 6.98
CA PRO A 187 -11.80 -9.31 7.35
C PRO A 187 -11.33 -7.94 6.88
N VAL A 188 -12.25 -7.15 6.34
CA VAL A 188 -11.99 -5.80 5.84
C VAL A 188 -12.84 -4.78 6.59
N LEU A 189 -12.19 -3.74 7.12
CA LEU A 189 -12.86 -2.53 7.60
C LEU A 189 -12.71 -1.43 6.55
N LEU A 190 -13.85 -0.91 6.07
CA LEU A 190 -13.91 0.23 5.17
C LEU A 190 -14.39 1.47 5.92
N LEU A 191 -13.63 2.55 5.78
CA LEU A 191 -13.98 3.88 6.29
C LEU A 191 -13.98 4.84 5.11
N HIS A 192 -15.14 5.48 4.85
CA HIS A 192 -15.30 6.36 3.69
C HIS A 192 -16.24 7.50 4.01
N GLY A 193 -15.95 8.70 3.54
CA GLY A 193 -16.85 9.84 3.68
C GLY A 193 -18.05 9.71 2.73
N LEU A 194 -19.21 10.24 3.14
CA LEU A 194 -20.41 10.20 2.29
C LEU A 194 -20.25 11.05 1.02
N ASP A 195 -19.46 12.11 1.10
CA ASP A 195 -19.23 13.06 0.01
C ASP A 195 -17.89 12.83 -0.71
N ASP A 196 -17.17 11.79 -0.36
CA ASP A 196 -15.93 11.36 -0.98
C ASP A 196 -16.25 10.45 -2.17
N THR A 197 -15.89 10.87 -3.38
CA THR A 197 -16.27 10.25 -4.67
C THR A 197 -15.12 9.50 -5.32
#